data_c930928cf47b3f6831a443492f71c53c
#
_entry.id   c930928cf47b3f6831a443492f71c53c
#
_cell.length_a   1.000
_cell.length_b   1.000
_cell.length_c   1.000
_cell.angle_alpha   90.00
_cell.angle_beta   90.00
_cell.angle_gamma   90.00
#
_symmetry.space_group_name_H-M   'P 1'
#
loop_
_entity.id
_entity.type
_entity.pdbx_description
1 polymer ?
#
loop_
_entity_poly.entity_id
_entity_poly.type
_entity_poly.pdbx_seq_one_letter_code
_entity_poly.pdbx_strand_id
1 'polypeptide(L)'
;MTRRIAVIGGGILGLAVARRLGQVEPEATVTVFEKEPDVARHQTGRNSGVVHAGLYYVPGSLKATLCRRGVGLLREFCAAHDVRYSECGKIVVAVDDGELERLAEIERRAAANGVPGTRMLDAAGLRAIEPHARGVAALHSPTTAIVDYVGVARALRTEIVAAGGAVRTGAEVVGVDERPDGVHLTLTVRASARSRPNGTRATAAHDSGRVSQATERIGPFDLLVTCAGLQSDLVATLTGEDPSPQIVPFRGDYWLLRPQRRDLVRGLIYPVPDPRYPFLGIHLTKRIDGEVLVGPNAVLATAREGYTVATLNAADLRRTLGWPGFHKMARTHWKTGAKEVLHTVSKRAFVAEARRYVPDLRSDDVVRGPAGVRAQAVARDGSLVDDFVLAHTDRVVHVRNAPSPGATASLAIAEHIVAKVVPDHAS
;
A
#
# COMPACT_ATOMS: atom_id res chain seq x y z
N MET A 1 -8.67 -35.55 -4.30
CA MET A 1 -8.16 -34.64 -5.38
C MET A 1 -7.42 -33.49 -4.71
N THR A 2 -6.30 -33.08 -5.23
CA THR A 2 -5.52 -31.95 -4.72
C THR A 2 -6.34 -30.66 -4.86
N ARG A 3 -6.53 -29.91 -3.76
CA ARG A 3 -7.26 -28.64 -3.77
C ARG A 3 -6.53 -27.62 -4.61
N ARG A 4 -7.25 -26.90 -5.48
CA ARG A 4 -6.70 -25.87 -6.37
C ARG A 4 -7.17 -24.50 -5.93
N ILE A 5 -6.22 -23.63 -5.62
CA ILE A 5 -6.51 -22.31 -5.06
C ILE A 5 -5.96 -21.22 -6.01
N ALA A 6 -6.80 -20.25 -6.33
CA ALA A 6 -6.42 -19.07 -7.09
C ALA A 6 -6.30 -17.84 -6.20
N VAL A 7 -5.28 -17.02 -6.43
CA VAL A 7 -5.12 -15.71 -5.79
C VAL A 7 -4.97 -14.64 -6.87
N ILE A 8 -5.80 -13.59 -6.84
CA ILE A 8 -5.69 -12.45 -7.77
C ILE A 8 -4.92 -11.33 -7.11
N GLY A 9 -3.80 -10.93 -7.75
CA GLY A 9 -2.95 -9.82 -7.35
C GLY A 9 -1.60 -10.24 -6.80
N GLY A 10 -0.53 -9.87 -7.50
CA GLY A 10 0.89 -10.08 -7.13
C GLY A 10 1.47 -8.95 -6.27
N GLY A 11 0.62 -8.22 -5.53
CA GLY A 11 1.03 -7.32 -4.48
C GLY A 11 1.42 -8.07 -3.20
N ILE A 12 1.97 -7.33 -2.23
CA ILE A 12 2.46 -7.94 -0.97
C ILE A 12 1.38 -8.75 -0.25
N LEU A 13 0.12 -8.30 -0.27
CA LEU A 13 -0.95 -9.00 0.42
C LEU A 13 -1.34 -10.29 -0.29
N GLY A 14 -1.50 -10.29 -1.62
CA GLY A 14 -1.82 -11.51 -2.37
C GLY A 14 -0.73 -12.56 -2.27
N LEU A 15 0.54 -12.13 -2.32
CA LEU A 15 1.69 -13.03 -2.13
C LEU A 15 1.74 -13.59 -0.71
N ALA A 16 1.47 -12.77 0.32
CA ALA A 16 1.41 -13.23 1.72
C ALA A 16 0.28 -14.24 1.94
N VAL A 17 -0.90 -14.00 1.35
CA VAL A 17 -2.05 -14.93 1.40
C VAL A 17 -1.71 -16.24 0.69
N ALA A 18 -1.15 -16.17 -0.52
CA ALA A 18 -0.79 -17.37 -1.28
C ALA A 18 0.26 -18.22 -0.54
N ARG A 19 1.29 -17.57 0.03
CA ARG A 19 2.27 -18.24 0.88
C ARG A 19 1.60 -18.93 2.08
N ARG A 20 0.74 -18.21 2.79
CA ARG A 20 0.07 -18.75 3.99
C ARG A 20 -0.85 -19.92 3.64
N LEU A 21 -1.57 -19.86 2.53
CA LEU A 21 -2.39 -20.97 2.02
C LEU A 21 -1.54 -22.22 1.78
N GLY A 22 -0.41 -22.09 1.08
CA GLY A 22 0.50 -23.22 0.86
C GLY A 22 1.14 -23.79 2.14
N GLN A 23 1.30 -22.96 3.20
CA GLN A 23 1.78 -23.43 4.49
C GLN A 23 0.72 -24.23 5.27
N VAL A 24 -0.54 -23.80 5.20
CA VAL A 24 -1.65 -24.42 5.93
C VAL A 24 -2.19 -25.64 5.17
N GLU A 25 -2.16 -25.59 3.85
CA GLU A 25 -2.58 -26.69 2.97
C GLU A 25 -1.42 -27.11 2.06
N PRO A 26 -0.41 -27.84 2.55
CA PRO A 26 0.79 -28.18 1.75
C PRO A 26 0.50 -28.99 0.50
N GLU A 27 -0.60 -29.74 0.49
CA GLU A 27 -1.05 -30.54 -0.68
C GLU A 27 -1.80 -29.70 -1.70
N ALA A 28 -2.21 -28.46 -1.37
CA ALA A 28 -2.95 -27.61 -2.31
C ALA A 28 -2.03 -27.01 -3.36
N THR A 29 -2.53 -26.87 -4.58
CA THR A 29 -1.84 -26.10 -5.64
C THR A 29 -2.33 -24.66 -5.62
N VAL A 30 -1.47 -23.75 -5.17
CA VAL A 30 -1.78 -22.30 -5.12
C VAL A 30 -1.22 -21.60 -6.34
N THR A 31 -2.06 -20.86 -7.08
CA THR A 31 -1.65 -20.05 -8.23
C THR A 31 -2.00 -18.58 -8.03
N VAL A 32 -1.01 -17.71 -8.09
CA VAL A 32 -1.18 -16.24 -8.08
C VAL A 32 -1.25 -15.72 -9.52
N PHE A 33 -2.25 -14.87 -9.81
CA PHE A 33 -2.41 -14.20 -11.11
C PHE A 33 -2.12 -12.70 -10.94
N GLU A 34 -1.15 -12.19 -11.68
CA GLU A 34 -0.74 -10.78 -11.68
C GLU A 34 -0.79 -10.22 -13.10
N LYS A 35 -1.48 -9.09 -13.29
CA LYS A 35 -1.63 -8.44 -14.59
C LYS A 35 -0.34 -7.82 -15.12
N GLU A 36 0.54 -7.40 -14.22
CA GLU A 36 1.82 -6.78 -14.58
C GLU A 36 2.88 -7.85 -14.95
N PRO A 37 3.94 -7.46 -15.66
CA PRO A 37 5.02 -8.39 -16.02
C PRO A 37 5.88 -8.83 -14.83
N ASP A 38 5.74 -8.20 -13.67
CA ASP A 38 6.42 -8.58 -12.42
C ASP A 38 5.53 -8.23 -11.21
N VAL A 39 5.83 -8.84 -10.07
CA VAL A 39 5.14 -8.57 -8.80
C VAL A 39 5.46 -7.18 -8.25
N ALA A 40 4.65 -6.68 -7.32
CA ALA A 40 4.88 -5.45 -6.56
C ALA A 40 4.94 -4.15 -7.40
N ARG A 41 4.37 -4.09 -8.58
CA ARG A 41 4.47 -2.94 -9.50
C ARG A 41 3.66 -1.72 -9.09
N HIS A 42 2.64 -1.90 -8.24
CA HIS A 42 1.73 -0.86 -7.78
C HIS A 42 2.01 -0.45 -6.33
N GLN A 43 1.00 -0.39 -5.44
CA GLN A 43 1.10 0.12 -4.07
C GLN A 43 2.28 -0.46 -3.27
N THR A 44 2.62 -1.74 -3.47
CA THR A 44 3.74 -2.41 -2.80
C THR A 44 5.09 -1.79 -3.16
N GLY A 45 5.33 -1.46 -4.42
CA GLY A 45 6.58 -0.85 -4.88
C GLY A 45 6.58 0.68 -4.89
N ARG A 46 5.44 1.31 -4.53
CA ARG A 46 5.23 2.76 -4.62
C ARG A 46 4.76 3.40 -3.33
N ASN A 47 5.20 2.86 -2.20
CA ASN A 47 4.97 3.40 -0.86
C ASN A 47 6.25 4.01 -0.29
N SER A 48 6.17 4.54 0.92
CA SER A 48 7.28 5.18 1.63
C SER A 48 8.31 4.20 2.20
N GLY A 49 8.03 2.90 2.22
CA GLY A 49 8.90 1.89 2.81
C GLY A 49 8.82 1.78 4.35
N VAL A 50 7.91 2.50 4.99
CA VAL A 50 7.82 2.54 6.45
C VAL A 50 7.13 1.29 7.00
N VAL A 51 7.73 0.69 8.02
CA VAL A 51 7.13 -0.32 8.89
C VAL A 51 6.51 0.38 10.08
N HIS A 52 5.18 0.52 10.08
CA HIS A 52 4.45 1.25 11.11
C HIS A 52 4.45 0.50 12.44
N ALA A 53 4.82 1.18 13.54
CA ALA A 53 4.88 0.56 14.86
C ALA A 53 3.52 0.38 15.56
N GLY A 54 2.45 1.02 15.08
CA GLY A 54 1.11 0.95 15.70
C GLY A 54 0.77 2.10 16.64
N LEU A 55 1.42 3.28 16.48
CA LEU A 55 1.27 4.42 17.40
C LEU A 55 -0.15 4.99 17.45
N TYR A 56 -0.84 5.05 16.30
CA TYR A 56 -2.05 5.86 16.15
C TYR A 56 -3.36 5.08 16.28
N TYR A 57 -3.31 3.75 16.19
CA TYR A 57 -4.51 2.93 16.07
C TYR A 57 -5.25 2.81 17.40
N VAL A 58 -6.57 2.71 17.32
CA VAL A 58 -7.40 2.51 18.50
C VAL A 58 -7.01 1.17 19.14
N PRO A 59 -6.65 1.16 20.42
CA PRO A 59 -6.27 -0.07 21.11
C PRO A 59 -7.37 -1.15 21.02
N GLY A 60 -6.96 -2.39 20.79
CA GLY A 60 -7.88 -3.53 20.61
C GLY A 60 -8.51 -3.62 19.23
N SER A 61 -8.38 -2.60 18.36
CA SER A 61 -8.88 -2.69 16.99
C SER A 61 -8.09 -3.74 16.18
N LEU A 62 -8.75 -4.28 15.13
CA LEU A 62 -8.11 -5.23 14.22
C LEU A 62 -6.85 -4.61 13.57
N LYS A 63 -6.89 -3.32 13.23
CA LYS A 63 -5.73 -2.56 12.73
C LYS A 63 -4.56 -2.56 13.71
N ALA A 64 -4.81 -2.30 14.98
CA ALA A 64 -3.77 -2.28 16.03
C ALA A 64 -3.16 -3.67 16.19
N THR A 65 -4.00 -4.68 16.35
CA THR A 65 -3.60 -6.08 16.57
C THR A 65 -2.78 -6.62 15.40
N LEU A 66 -3.31 -6.49 14.17
CA LEU A 66 -2.61 -6.99 12.97
C LEU A 66 -1.34 -6.20 12.66
N CYS A 67 -1.30 -4.88 12.97
CA CYS A 67 -0.08 -4.09 12.83
C CYS A 67 1.02 -4.60 13.76
N ARG A 68 0.72 -4.77 15.05
CA ARG A 68 1.70 -5.24 16.03
C ARG A 68 2.19 -6.67 15.73
N ARG A 69 1.28 -7.58 15.40
CA ARG A 69 1.63 -8.94 14.95
C ARG A 69 2.48 -8.89 13.68
N GLY A 70 2.08 -8.06 12.70
CA GLY A 70 2.76 -7.92 11.40
C GLY A 70 4.17 -7.37 11.50
N VAL A 71 4.46 -6.45 12.43
CA VAL A 71 5.83 -5.96 12.66
C VAL A 71 6.77 -7.10 13.05
N GLY A 72 6.35 -7.98 13.98
CA GLY A 72 7.15 -9.14 14.39
C GLY A 72 7.40 -10.09 13.22
N LEU A 73 6.34 -10.53 12.56
CA LEU A 73 6.41 -11.43 11.41
C LEU A 73 7.26 -10.87 10.27
N LEU A 74 7.10 -9.58 9.96
CA LEU A 74 7.86 -8.95 8.88
C LEU A 74 9.34 -8.85 9.19
N ARG A 75 9.71 -8.51 10.44
CA ARG A 75 11.11 -8.47 10.89
C ARG A 75 11.76 -9.85 10.78
N GLU A 76 11.09 -10.88 11.30
CA GLU A 76 11.55 -12.28 11.22
C GLU A 76 11.70 -12.74 9.76
N PHE A 77 10.70 -12.45 8.92
CA PHE A 77 10.73 -12.77 7.50
C PHE A 77 11.90 -12.09 6.79
N CYS A 78 12.13 -10.80 7.05
CA CYS A 78 13.23 -10.05 6.44
C CYS A 78 14.59 -10.62 6.85
N ALA A 79 14.77 -11.00 8.12
CA ALA A 79 15.99 -11.63 8.61
C ALA A 79 16.23 -13.01 7.96
N ALA A 80 15.17 -13.82 7.79
CA ALA A 80 15.27 -15.15 7.19
C ALA A 80 15.61 -15.12 5.68
N HIS A 81 15.26 -14.03 4.98
CA HIS A 81 15.42 -13.91 3.52
C HIS A 81 16.43 -12.85 3.08
N ASP A 82 17.25 -12.33 3.99
CA ASP A 82 18.24 -11.27 3.73
C ASP A 82 17.62 -10.03 3.04
N VAL A 83 16.37 -9.68 3.42
CA VAL A 83 15.72 -8.49 2.95
C VAL A 83 16.11 -7.31 3.85
N ARG A 84 16.54 -6.21 3.23
CA ARG A 84 16.98 -5.02 3.97
C ARG A 84 15.84 -4.46 4.84
N TYR A 85 16.11 -4.41 6.14
CA TYR A 85 15.23 -3.89 7.20
C TYR A 85 16.06 -3.05 8.17
N SER A 86 15.58 -1.87 8.57
CA SER A 86 16.34 -0.99 9.48
C SER A 86 15.41 -0.27 10.43
N GLU A 87 15.63 -0.43 11.73
CA GLU A 87 14.99 0.36 12.79
C GLU A 87 15.67 1.72 12.87
N CYS A 88 15.23 2.67 12.06
CA CYS A 88 15.77 4.02 12.00
C CYS A 88 15.11 4.99 12.99
N GLY A 89 14.06 4.55 13.66
CA GLY A 89 13.29 5.37 14.57
C GLY A 89 12.36 6.38 13.88
N LYS A 90 11.40 6.86 14.66
CA LYS A 90 10.42 7.86 14.25
C LYS A 90 10.15 8.84 15.37
N ILE A 91 10.06 10.11 15.04
CA ILE A 91 9.51 11.13 15.91
C ILE A 91 8.17 11.64 15.37
N VAL A 92 7.19 11.80 16.26
CA VAL A 92 5.94 12.52 15.99
C VAL A 92 6.04 13.85 16.70
N VAL A 93 6.08 14.95 15.95
CA VAL A 93 6.46 16.27 16.44
C VAL A 93 5.24 17.16 16.63
N ALA A 94 5.07 17.71 17.83
CA ALA A 94 4.19 18.84 18.09
C ALA A 94 4.96 20.14 17.87
N VAL A 95 4.48 20.98 16.96
CA VAL A 95 5.15 22.25 16.59
C VAL A 95 4.67 23.42 17.43
N ASP A 96 3.51 23.28 18.09
CA ASP A 96 2.94 24.27 19.00
C ASP A 96 2.17 23.59 20.15
N ASP A 97 1.78 24.37 21.16
CA ASP A 97 1.09 23.87 22.34
C ASP A 97 -0.31 23.30 22.03
N GLY A 98 -0.96 23.75 20.95
CA GLY A 98 -2.25 23.25 20.52
C GLY A 98 -2.22 21.79 20.01
N GLU A 99 -1.02 21.24 19.79
CA GLU A 99 -0.82 19.85 19.37
C GLU A 99 -0.48 18.91 20.54
N LEU A 100 -0.18 19.43 21.75
CA LEU A 100 0.31 18.63 22.88
C LEU A 100 -0.69 17.60 23.37
N GLU A 101 -1.96 17.97 23.49
CA GLU A 101 -3.01 17.03 23.94
C GLU A 101 -3.15 15.84 22.97
N ARG A 102 -3.14 16.11 21.66
CA ARG A 102 -3.19 15.04 20.64
C ARG A 102 -1.93 14.17 20.65
N LEU A 103 -0.77 14.78 20.91
CA LEU A 103 0.49 14.03 21.05
C LEU A 103 0.44 13.09 22.26
N ALA A 104 -0.07 13.56 23.40
CA ALA A 104 -0.24 12.75 24.61
C ALA A 104 -1.25 11.60 24.39
N GLU A 105 -2.31 11.83 23.61
CA GLU A 105 -3.23 10.74 23.22
C GLU A 105 -2.54 9.67 22.37
N ILE A 106 -1.65 10.08 21.46
CA ILE A 106 -0.86 9.12 20.66
C ILE A 106 0.07 8.29 21.55
N GLU A 107 0.68 8.92 22.57
CA GLU A 107 1.50 8.20 23.56
C GLU A 107 0.68 7.15 24.32
N ARG A 108 -0.51 7.51 24.82
CA ARG A 108 -1.41 6.58 25.50
C ARG A 108 -1.79 5.39 24.59
N ARG A 109 -2.13 5.66 23.33
CA ARG A 109 -2.45 4.60 22.35
C ARG A 109 -1.23 3.72 22.07
N ALA A 110 -0.06 4.30 21.89
CA ALA A 110 1.17 3.57 21.64
C ALA A 110 1.50 2.62 22.81
N ALA A 111 1.37 3.10 24.06
CA ALA A 111 1.55 2.29 25.26
C ALA A 111 0.51 1.14 25.34
N ALA A 112 -0.77 1.46 25.13
CA ALA A 112 -1.86 0.47 25.13
C ALA A 112 -1.72 -0.57 24.02
N ASN A 113 -1.15 -0.20 22.87
CA ASN A 113 -0.84 -1.12 21.76
C ASN A 113 0.47 -1.91 21.96
N GLY A 114 1.17 -1.73 23.07
CA GLY A 114 2.42 -2.42 23.35
C GLY A 114 3.57 -2.05 22.40
N VAL A 115 3.63 -0.77 21.95
CA VAL A 115 4.76 -0.30 21.13
C VAL A 115 5.98 -0.10 22.02
N PRO A 116 7.08 -0.83 21.82
CA PRO A 116 8.19 -0.81 22.75
C PRO A 116 9.03 0.47 22.66
N GLY A 117 9.55 0.92 23.81
CA GLY A 117 10.53 1.99 23.91
C GLY A 117 10.04 3.39 23.54
N THR A 118 8.72 3.60 23.41
CA THR A 118 8.18 4.93 23.15
C THR A 118 8.42 5.86 24.34
N ARG A 119 8.77 7.11 24.05
CA ARG A 119 8.99 8.13 25.10
C ARG A 119 8.68 9.53 24.59
N MET A 120 8.12 10.35 25.46
CA MET A 120 7.97 11.77 25.22
C MET A 120 9.33 12.48 25.30
N LEU A 121 9.53 13.46 24.47
CA LEU A 121 10.72 14.30 24.39
C LEU A 121 10.31 15.76 24.48
N ASP A 122 11.09 16.55 25.21
CA ASP A 122 11.10 18.00 25.11
C ASP A 122 11.86 18.47 23.85
N ALA A 123 11.93 19.78 23.63
CA ALA A 123 12.63 20.35 22.48
C ALA A 123 14.14 20.03 22.46
N ALA A 124 14.78 19.80 23.60
CA ALA A 124 16.19 19.41 23.65
C ALA A 124 16.38 17.94 23.28
N GLY A 125 15.55 17.04 23.82
CA GLY A 125 15.52 15.64 23.48
C GLY A 125 15.19 15.39 22.01
N LEU A 126 14.25 16.19 21.44
CA LEU A 126 13.94 16.18 20.03
C LEU A 126 15.20 16.45 19.17
N ARG A 127 15.93 17.55 19.48
CA ARG A 127 17.15 17.91 18.73
C ARG A 127 18.31 16.94 18.93
N ALA A 128 18.36 16.23 20.05
CA ALA A 128 19.37 15.18 20.24
C ALA A 128 19.20 14.01 19.26
N ILE A 129 17.96 13.69 18.86
CA ILE A 129 17.64 12.64 17.90
C ILE A 129 17.69 13.17 16.47
N GLU A 130 16.98 14.26 16.19
CA GLU A 130 16.88 14.91 14.88
C GLU A 130 17.34 16.36 15.00
N PRO A 131 18.64 16.65 14.80
CA PRO A 131 19.25 17.96 15.09
C PRO A 131 18.62 19.14 14.35
N HIS A 132 18.06 18.89 13.17
CA HIS A 132 17.42 19.89 12.31
C HIS A 132 15.90 19.98 12.53
N ALA A 133 15.33 19.11 13.37
CA ALA A 133 13.90 19.15 13.65
C ALA A 133 13.56 20.24 14.68
N ARG A 134 12.38 20.85 14.49
CA ARG A 134 11.82 21.87 15.38
C ARG A 134 10.45 21.45 15.88
N GLY A 135 10.24 21.57 17.18
CA GLY A 135 8.96 21.36 17.86
C GLY A 135 9.06 21.74 19.32
N VAL A 136 7.92 21.85 20.01
CA VAL A 136 7.83 22.07 21.46
C VAL A 136 7.94 20.75 22.23
N ALA A 137 7.46 19.65 21.63
CA ALA A 137 7.56 18.30 22.15
C ALA A 137 7.54 17.28 21.01
N ALA A 138 7.95 16.05 21.28
CA ALA A 138 7.80 14.94 20.33
C ALA A 138 7.58 13.60 21.05
N LEU A 139 6.91 12.66 20.38
CA LEU A 139 6.89 11.26 20.78
C LEU A 139 7.92 10.51 19.93
N HIS A 140 8.89 9.88 20.57
CA HIS A 140 9.90 9.03 19.93
C HIS A 140 9.47 7.57 19.95
N SER A 141 9.53 6.91 18.80
CA SER A 141 9.33 5.46 18.62
C SER A 141 10.61 4.87 18.01
N PRO A 142 11.53 4.33 18.80
CA PRO A 142 12.84 3.88 18.33
C PRO A 142 12.75 2.65 17.40
N THR A 143 11.73 1.82 17.56
CA THR A 143 11.53 0.58 16.82
C THR A 143 10.71 0.73 15.53
N THR A 144 10.28 1.96 15.19
CA THR A 144 9.72 2.21 13.86
C THR A 144 10.81 2.03 12.82
N ALA A 145 10.52 1.24 11.78
CA ALA A 145 11.52 0.80 10.82
C ALA A 145 11.17 1.20 9.38
N ILE A 146 12.13 0.95 8.50
CA ILE A 146 12.00 1.03 7.05
C ILE A 146 12.45 -0.30 6.43
N VAL A 147 11.84 -0.68 5.30
CA VAL A 147 12.06 -1.96 4.65
C VAL A 147 12.00 -1.88 3.14
N ASP A 148 12.65 -2.80 2.45
CA ASP A 148 12.48 -3.04 1.02
C ASP A 148 11.24 -3.92 0.77
N TYR A 149 10.05 -3.33 0.64
CA TYR A 149 8.83 -4.08 0.36
C TYR A 149 8.84 -4.81 -1.00
N VAL A 150 9.62 -4.35 -1.96
CA VAL A 150 9.80 -5.06 -3.24
C VAL A 150 10.62 -6.33 -3.00
N GLY A 151 11.67 -6.23 -2.19
CA GLY A 151 12.45 -7.38 -1.73
C GLY A 151 11.59 -8.40 -0.98
N VAL A 152 10.72 -7.94 -0.04
CA VAL A 152 9.75 -8.81 0.64
C VAL A 152 8.85 -9.53 -0.35
N ALA A 153 8.26 -8.82 -1.32
CA ALA A 153 7.36 -9.42 -2.30
C ALA A 153 8.08 -10.46 -3.19
N ARG A 154 9.33 -10.21 -3.57
CA ARG A 154 10.15 -11.17 -4.32
C ARG A 154 10.48 -12.41 -3.51
N ALA A 155 10.83 -12.26 -2.24
CA ALA A 155 11.08 -13.38 -1.34
C ALA A 155 9.83 -14.24 -1.14
N LEU A 156 8.65 -13.62 -0.94
CA LEU A 156 7.37 -14.32 -0.88
C LEU A 156 7.08 -15.12 -2.16
N ARG A 157 7.32 -14.52 -3.33
CA ARG A 157 7.20 -15.22 -4.62
C ARG A 157 8.12 -16.44 -4.69
N THR A 158 9.36 -16.30 -4.23
CA THR A 158 10.34 -17.39 -4.23
C THR A 158 9.87 -18.55 -3.34
N GLU A 159 9.36 -18.28 -2.14
CA GLU A 159 8.79 -19.32 -1.26
C GLU A 159 7.58 -20.01 -1.87
N ILE A 160 6.65 -19.27 -2.49
CA ILE A 160 5.47 -19.84 -3.14
C ILE A 160 5.89 -20.83 -4.23
N VAL A 161 6.86 -20.45 -5.06
CA VAL A 161 7.35 -21.32 -6.16
C VAL A 161 8.11 -22.52 -5.61
N ALA A 162 8.94 -22.34 -4.58
CA ALA A 162 9.66 -23.42 -3.93
C ALA A 162 8.73 -24.46 -3.26
N ALA A 163 7.56 -24.01 -2.78
CA ALA A 163 6.53 -24.87 -2.21
C ALA A 163 5.61 -25.53 -3.29
N GLY A 164 5.96 -25.44 -4.57
CA GLY A 164 5.18 -26.07 -5.66
C GLY A 164 4.02 -25.21 -6.17
N GLY A 165 3.82 -24.01 -5.66
CA GLY A 165 2.86 -23.05 -6.19
C GLY A 165 3.36 -22.32 -7.44
N ALA A 166 2.50 -21.49 -8.04
CA ALA A 166 2.83 -20.74 -9.25
C ALA A 166 2.49 -19.26 -9.11
N VAL A 167 3.32 -18.38 -9.74
CA VAL A 167 3.02 -16.95 -9.88
C VAL A 167 3.05 -16.60 -11.37
N ARG A 168 1.85 -16.44 -11.95
CA ARG A 168 1.65 -16.10 -13.37
C ARG A 168 1.55 -14.59 -13.52
N THR A 169 2.59 -13.98 -14.01
CA THR A 169 2.66 -12.55 -14.36
C THR A 169 2.22 -12.30 -15.79
N GLY A 170 1.80 -11.07 -16.12
CA GLY A 170 1.23 -10.73 -17.43
C GLY A 170 -0.14 -11.37 -17.69
N ALA A 171 -0.82 -11.82 -16.65
CA ALA A 171 -2.10 -12.53 -16.67
C ALA A 171 -3.18 -11.72 -15.92
N GLU A 172 -3.91 -10.88 -16.66
CA GLU A 172 -5.00 -10.08 -16.10
C GLU A 172 -6.28 -10.90 -16.04
N VAL A 173 -6.86 -11.03 -14.83
CA VAL A 173 -8.18 -11.64 -14.67
C VAL A 173 -9.25 -10.63 -15.06
N VAL A 174 -10.03 -10.94 -16.08
CA VAL A 174 -11.09 -10.09 -16.64
C VAL A 174 -12.48 -10.68 -16.48
N GLY A 175 -12.60 -11.91 -16.01
CA GLY A 175 -13.87 -12.57 -15.71
C GLY A 175 -13.70 -13.63 -14.63
N VAL A 176 -14.72 -13.77 -13.79
CA VAL A 176 -14.84 -14.79 -12.73
C VAL A 176 -16.23 -15.41 -12.87
N ASP A 177 -16.29 -16.74 -12.94
CA ASP A 177 -17.52 -17.51 -13.12
C ASP A 177 -17.56 -18.61 -12.05
N GLU A 178 -18.40 -18.44 -11.05
CA GLU A 178 -18.60 -19.42 -9.96
C GLU A 178 -19.64 -20.45 -10.39
N ARG A 179 -19.24 -21.71 -10.49
CA ARG A 179 -20.05 -22.83 -10.94
C ARG A 179 -20.12 -23.94 -9.90
N PRO A 180 -21.03 -24.92 -10.06
CA PRO A 180 -21.11 -26.07 -9.16
C PRO A 180 -19.80 -26.86 -9.02
N ASP A 181 -19.01 -26.94 -10.10
CA ASP A 181 -17.72 -27.64 -10.16
C ASP A 181 -16.54 -26.81 -9.63
N GLY A 182 -16.70 -25.50 -9.40
CA GLY A 182 -15.67 -24.61 -8.90
C GLY A 182 -15.66 -23.23 -9.54
N VAL A 183 -14.63 -22.46 -9.26
CA VAL A 183 -14.43 -21.10 -9.81
C VAL A 183 -13.61 -21.17 -11.09
N HIS A 184 -14.13 -20.56 -12.15
CA HIS A 184 -13.45 -20.45 -13.45
C HIS A 184 -13.03 -19.00 -13.69
N LEU A 185 -11.78 -18.80 -14.16
CA LEU A 185 -11.24 -17.48 -14.46
C LEU A 185 -11.10 -17.30 -15.97
N THR A 186 -11.42 -16.10 -16.44
CA THR A 186 -11.07 -15.63 -17.78
C THR A 186 -9.91 -14.68 -17.67
N LEU A 187 -8.81 -14.99 -18.35
CA LEU A 187 -7.58 -14.21 -18.36
C LEU A 187 -7.39 -13.50 -19.69
N THR A 188 -6.85 -12.28 -19.63
CA THR A 188 -6.18 -11.66 -20.77
C THR A 188 -4.67 -11.79 -20.55
N VAL A 189 -4.00 -12.50 -21.46
CA VAL A 189 -2.56 -12.76 -21.37
C VAL A 189 -1.84 -11.91 -22.41
N ARG A 190 -0.89 -11.09 -21.96
CA ARG A 190 0.02 -10.36 -22.86
C ARG A 190 1.00 -11.36 -23.45
N ALA A 191 1.03 -11.52 -24.78
CA ALA A 191 2.04 -12.33 -25.42
C ALA A 191 3.43 -11.77 -25.07
N SER A 192 4.24 -12.57 -24.35
CA SER A 192 5.65 -12.25 -24.20
C SER A 192 6.26 -12.26 -25.60
N ALA A 193 7.08 -11.27 -25.93
CA ALA A 193 7.91 -11.30 -27.13
C ALA A 193 8.87 -12.50 -26.99
N ARG A 194 8.39 -13.70 -27.34
CA ARG A 194 9.27 -14.86 -27.50
C ARG A 194 10.22 -14.51 -28.61
N SER A 195 11.52 -14.58 -28.34
CA SER A 195 12.60 -14.55 -29.29
C SER A 195 12.22 -15.35 -30.54
N ARG A 196 12.03 -14.65 -31.67
CA ARG A 196 11.94 -15.32 -32.98
C ARG A 196 13.25 -16.05 -33.23
N PRO A 197 13.23 -17.31 -33.64
CA PRO A 197 14.45 -17.94 -34.11
C PRO A 197 14.93 -17.24 -35.38
N ASN A 198 16.20 -16.96 -35.38
CA ASN A 198 17.06 -16.39 -36.42
C ASN A 198 16.51 -16.19 -37.83
N GLY A 199 16.70 -14.95 -38.30
CA GLY A 199 17.13 -14.68 -39.65
C GLY A 199 16.07 -14.34 -40.69
N THR A 200 15.51 -13.10 -40.61
CA THR A 200 15.18 -12.35 -41.84
C THR A 200 15.16 -10.87 -41.53
N ARG A 201 16.04 -10.10 -42.17
CA ARG A 201 16.00 -8.63 -42.22
C ARG A 201 14.70 -8.22 -42.91
N ALA A 202 13.79 -7.59 -42.16
CA ALA A 202 12.63 -6.93 -42.72
C ALA A 202 12.80 -5.43 -42.57
N THR A 203 12.59 -4.73 -43.66
CA THR A 203 12.54 -3.27 -43.85
C THR A 203 11.60 -2.60 -42.87
N ALA A 204 12.02 -1.45 -42.34
CA ALA A 204 11.27 -0.60 -41.44
C ALA A 204 9.96 -0.10 -42.07
N ALA A 205 8.86 -0.74 -41.73
CA ALA A 205 7.52 -0.17 -41.85
C ALA A 205 7.02 0.08 -40.40
N HIS A 206 6.51 1.28 -40.13
CA HIS A 206 5.86 1.65 -38.89
C HIS A 206 4.68 0.69 -38.60
N ASP A 207 4.97 -0.36 -37.88
CA ASP A 207 3.94 -1.22 -37.29
C ASP A 207 3.62 -0.68 -35.90
N SER A 208 2.46 -0.04 -35.77
CA SER A 208 1.87 0.34 -34.50
C SER A 208 1.59 -0.95 -33.74
N GLY A 209 2.55 -1.37 -32.90
CA GLY A 209 2.58 -2.65 -32.20
C GLY A 209 1.33 -2.88 -31.36
N ARG A 210 0.30 -3.47 -31.96
CA ARG A 210 -0.75 -4.17 -31.22
C ARG A 210 -0.10 -5.40 -30.60
N VAL A 211 0.20 -5.32 -29.29
CA VAL A 211 0.51 -6.51 -28.49
C VAL A 211 -0.70 -7.43 -28.61
N SER A 212 -0.54 -8.58 -29.25
CA SER A 212 -1.59 -9.58 -29.39
C SER A 212 -1.97 -10.04 -27.97
N GLN A 213 -3.21 -9.76 -27.57
CA GLN A 213 -3.80 -10.25 -26.33
C GLN A 213 -4.56 -11.54 -26.64
N ALA A 214 -4.19 -12.62 -25.96
CA ALA A 214 -4.93 -13.88 -26.03
C ALA A 214 -5.84 -13.98 -24.79
N THR A 215 -7.07 -14.45 -25.01
CA THR A 215 -7.99 -14.78 -23.92
C THR A 215 -7.83 -16.26 -23.59
N GLU A 216 -7.64 -16.58 -22.31
CA GLU A 216 -7.53 -17.95 -21.79
C GLU A 216 -8.58 -18.16 -20.71
N ARG A 217 -9.28 -19.32 -20.73
CA ARG A 217 -10.14 -19.76 -19.61
C ARG A 217 -9.45 -20.87 -18.84
N ILE A 218 -9.41 -20.74 -17.54
CA ILE A 218 -8.77 -21.69 -16.64
C ILE A 218 -9.67 -21.98 -15.45
N GLY A 219 -9.55 -23.15 -14.88
CA GLY A 219 -10.33 -23.66 -13.74
C GLY A 219 -10.57 -25.17 -13.87
N PRO A 220 -11.44 -25.75 -13.05
CA PRO A 220 -12.01 -25.13 -11.86
C PRO A 220 -10.98 -24.92 -10.74
N PHE A 221 -11.21 -23.93 -9.89
CA PHE A 221 -10.54 -23.71 -8.61
C PHE A 221 -11.54 -23.95 -7.48
N ASP A 222 -11.08 -24.53 -6.37
CA ASP A 222 -11.89 -24.80 -5.18
C ASP A 222 -12.08 -23.56 -4.33
N LEU A 223 -11.12 -22.62 -4.40
CA LEU A 223 -11.13 -21.35 -3.68
C LEU A 223 -10.48 -20.26 -4.54
N LEU A 224 -11.06 -19.06 -4.51
CA LEU A 224 -10.50 -17.84 -5.06
C LEU A 224 -10.33 -16.79 -3.94
N VAL A 225 -9.13 -16.23 -3.80
CA VAL A 225 -8.90 -15.05 -2.95
C VAL A 225 -8.47 -13.87 -3.81
N THR A 226 -9.17 -12.73 -3.70
CA THR A 226 -8.84 -11.55 -4.48
C THR A 226 -8.15 -10.48 -3.61
N CYS A 227 -6.93 -10.10 -4.01
CA CYS A 227 -6.10 -9.07 -3.36
C CYS A 227 -5.70 -8.00 -4.38
N ALA A 228 -6.69 -7.44 -5.08
CA ALA A 228 -6.50 -6.63 -6.27
C ALA A 228 -6.15 -5.16 -6.01
N GLY A 229 -5.97 -4.74 -4.75
CA GLY A 229 -5.50 -3.41 -4.35
C GLY A 229 -6.34 -2.29 -4.95
N LEU A 230 -5.76 -1.48 -5.87
CA LEU A 230 -6.46 -0.38 -6.56
C LEU A 230 -7.66 -0.83 -7.41
N GLN A 231 -7.76 -2.11 -7.75
CA GLN A 231 -8.82 -2.67 -8.57
C GLN A 231 -9.81 -3.53 -7.75
N SER A 232 -9.73 -3.51 -6.42
CA SER A 232 -10.45 -4.45 -5.55
C SER A 232 -11.97 -4.41 -5.71
N ASP A 233 -12.57 -3.23 -5.86
CA ASP A 233 -14.00 -3.04 -6.12
C ASP A 233 -14.41 -3.56 -7.50
N LEU A 234 -13.59 -3.35 -8.53
CA LEU A 234 -13.85 -3.82 -9.88
C LEU A 234 -13.75 -5.34 -9.98
N VAL A 235 -12.74 -5.93 -9.35
CA VAL A 235 -12.59 -7.39 -9.34
C VAL A 235 -13.74 -8.06 -8.57
N ALA A 236 -14.22 -7.46 -7.49
CA ALA A 236 -15.38 -7.96 -6.76
C ALA A 236 -16.66 -7.93 -7.62
N THR A 237 -16.85 -6.92 -8.45
CA THR A 237 -18.01 -6.88 -9.35
C THR A 237 -18.01 -7.98 -10.43
N LEU A 238 -16.85 -8.62 -10.70
CA LEU A 238 -16.80 -9.77 -11.63
C LEU A 238 -17.54 -11.01 -11.08
N THR A 239 -17.80 -11.08 -9.78
CA THR A 239 -18.58 -12.14 -9.12
C THR A 239 -20.00 -11.70 -8.77
N GLY A 240 -20.43 -10.51 -9.24
CA GLY A 240 -21.77 -9.96 -8.93
C GLY A 240 -21.86 -9.21 -7.61
N GLU A 241 -20.75 -9.03 -6.87
CA GLU A 241 -20.74 -8.26 -5.62
C GLU A 241 -21.09 -6.78 -5.81
N ASP A 242 -21.70 -6.16 -4.80
CA ASP A 242 -21.96 -4.71 -4.77
C ASP A 242 -20.63 -3.94 -4.92
N PRO A 243 -20.56 -2.92 -5.79
CA PRO A 243 -19.36 -2.12 -5.93
C PRO A 243 -18.98 -1.32 -4.66
N SER A 244 -19.88 -1.22 -3.66
CA SER A 244 -19.59 -0.50 -2.40
C SER A 244 -18.76 -1.36 -1.42
N PRO A 245 -17.74 -0.78 -0.77
CA PRO A 245 -17.19 0.55 -1.02
C PRO A 245 -16.41 0.62 -2.32
N GLN A 246 -16.51 1.76 -3.03
CA GLN A 246 -15.75 1.97 -4.26
C GLN A 246 -14.38 2.57 -3.95
N ILE A 247 -13.37 2.15 -4.70
CA ILE A 247 -12.03 2.73 -4.61
C ILE A 247 -11.98 4.05 -5.37
N VAL A 248 -11.71 5.12 -4.64
CA VAL A 248 -11.38 6.45 -5.16
C VAL A 248 -9.87 6.63 -5.05
N PRO A 249 -9.15 6.78 -6.17
CA PRO A 249 -7.70 6.85 -6.14
C PRO A 249 -7.22 8.25 -5.70
N PHE A 250 -6.33 8.31 -4.69
CA PHE A 250 -5.65 9.54 -4.30
C PHE A 250 -4.15 9.39 -4.55
N ARG A 251 -3.60 10.28 -5.40
CA ARG A 251 -2.17 10.32 -5.66
C ARG A 251 -1.48 11.17 -4.60
N GLY A 252 -0.38 10.63 -4.08
CA GLY A 252 0.57 11.32 -3.24
C GLY A 252 1.87 11.56 -4.00
N ASP A 253 2.18 12.83 -4.26
CA ASP A 253 3.44 13.23 -4.86
C ASP A 253 4.49 13.45 -3.77
N TYR A 254 5.71 12.98 -4.00
CA TYR A 254 6.85 13.21 -3.12
C TYR A 254 7.89 14.10 -3.79
N TRP A 255 8.64 14.77 -2.94
CA TRP A 255 9.92 15.37 -3.30
C TRP A 255 11.04 14.55 -2.65
N LEU A 256 12.20 14.52 -3.30
CA LEU A 256 13.41 13.87 -2.79
C LEU A 256 14.40 14.93 -2.32
N LEU A 257 15.00 14.77 -1.17
CA LEU A 257 16.16 15.57 -0.77
C LEU A 257 17.34 15.26 -1.69
N ARG A 258 18.02 16.31 -2.14
CA ARG A 258 19.28 16.15 -2.84
C ARG A 258 20.30 15.42 -1.97
N PRO A 259 21.21 14.62 -2.56
CA PRO A 259 22.17 13.82 -1.80
C PRO A 259 22.95 14.62 -0.73
N GLN A 260 23.32 15.89 -1.05
CA GLN A 260 24.06 16.78 -0.17
C GLN A 260 23.27 17.32 1.03
N ARG A 261 21.96 17.06 1.08
CA ARG A 261 21.05 17.56 2.12
C ARG A 261 20.30 16.44 2.86
N ARG A 262 20.68 15.19 2.61
CA ARG A 262 20.04 14.03 3.27
C ARG A 262 20.34 13.95 4.76
N ASP A 263 21.40 14.64 5.21
CA ASP A 263 21.79 14.82 6.60
C ASP A 263 20.77 15.58 7.44
N LEU A 264 19.89 16.37 6.81
CA LEU A 264 18.77 17.05 7.49
C LEU A 264 17.79 16.10 8.18
N VAL A 265 17.79 14.82 7.82
CA VAL A 265 16.84 13.81 8.34
C VAL A 265 17.57 12.51 8.61
N ARG A 266 17.62 12.10 9.87
CA ARG A 266 18.27 10.85 10.30
C ARG A 266 17.34 9.65 10.28
N GLY A 267 16.06 9.85 10.59
CA GLY A 267 15.03 8.83 10.67
C GLY A 267 13.73 9.25 9.97
N LEU A 268 12.64 9.26 10.74
CA LEU A 268 11.30 9.59 10.27
C LEU A 268 10.74 10.76 11.09
N ILE A 269 10.40 11.87 10.43
CA ILE A 269 9.85 13.07 11.07
C ILE A 269 8.40 13.26 10.61
N TYR A 270 7.46 13.05 11.52
CA TYR A 270 6.03 13.06 11.22
C TYR A 270 5.28 14.10 12.02
N PRO A 271 4.23 14.72 11.48
CA PRO A 271 3.35 15.62 12.24
C PRO A 271 2.50 14.85 13.25
N VAL A 272 1.99 15.56 14.23
CA VAL A 272 0.81 15.13 14.99
C VAL A 272 -0.39 15.13 14.02
N PRO A 273 -1.10 14.00 13.84
CA PRO A 273 -2.27 13.95 12.98
C PRO A 273 -3.35 14.94 13.45
N ASP A 274 -3.94 15.64 12.49
CA ASP A 274 -5.09 16.50 12.73
C ASP A 274 -6.35 15.77 12.26
N PRO A 275 -7.30 15.42 13.15
CA PRO A 275 -8.49 14.64 12.81
C PRO A 275 -9.44 15.33 11.83
N ARG A 276 -9.27 16.65 11.63
CA ARG A 276 -10.04 17.40 10.63
C ARG A 276 -9.66 17.04 9.19
N TYR A 277 -8.48 16.42 9.00
CA TYR A 277 -7.97 16.05 7.68
C TYR A 277 -7.95 14.53 7.52
N PRO A 278 -8.42 14.01 6.38
CA PRO A 278 -8.50 12.57 6.14
C PRO A 278 -7.12 11.92 5.91
N PHE A 279 -6.10 12.73 5.64
CA PHE A 279 -4.76 12.25 5.38
C PHE A 279 -3.74 12.94 6.29
N LEU A 280 -2.67 12.21 6.60
CA LEU A 280 -1.56 12.76 7.36
C LEU A 280 -0.88 13.87 6.54
N GLY A 281 -0.50 14.96 7.22
CA GLY A 281 0.24 16.06 6.61
C GLY A 281 1.62 15.66 6.09
N ILE A 282 2.28 16.59 5.39
CA ILE A 282 3.63 16.41 4.83
C ILE A 282 4.58 15.98 5.96
N HIS A 283 5.36 14.94 5.70
CA HIS A 283 6.34 14.36 6.63
C HIS A 283 7.62 14.02 5.88
N LEU A 284 8.70 13.79 6.60
CA LEU A 284 9.99 13.45 6.05
C LEU A 284 10.32 11.99 6.40
N THR A 285 10.72 11.23 5.38
CA THR A 285 10.87 9.79 5.50
C THR A 285 12.19 9.34 4.89
N LYS A 286 13.10 8.86 5.71
CA LYS A 286 14.27 8.13 5.24
C LYS A 286 13.84 6.79 4.65
N ARG A 287 14.42 6.42 3.53
CA ARG A 287 14.20 5.15 2.86
C ARG A 287 15.35 4.19 3.06
N ILE A 288 15.10 2.91 2.80
CA ILE A 288 16.09 1.84 2.95
C ILE A 288 17.27 1.95 1.95
N ASP A 289 17.11 2.68 0.86
CA ASP A 289 18.12 3.02 -0.14
C ASP A 289 18.93 4.28 0.21
N GLY A 290 18.65 4.90 1.35
CA GLY A 290 19.28 6.13 1.82
C GLY A 290 18.71 7.40 1.24
N GLU A 291 17.70 7.34 0.37
CA GLU A 291 16.95 8.51 -0.06
C GLU A 291 16.09 9.08 1.07
N VAL A 292 15.75 10.35 0.99
CA VAL A 292 14.81 10.99 1.92
C VAL A 292 13.66 11.59 1.12
N LEU A 293 12.46 11.09 1.40
CA LEU A 293 11.22 11.61 0.86
C LEU A 293 10.70 12.76 1.72
N VAL A 294 10.18 13.78 1.07
CA VAL A 294 9.39 14.86 1.68
C VAL A 294 7.99 14.79 1.09
N GLY A 295 6.98 14.60 1.90
CA GLY A 295 5.59 14.39 1.47
C GLY A 295 4.97 13.17 2.12
N PRO A 296 3.90 12.63 1.53
CA PRO A 296 3.23 13.08 0.30
C PRO A 296 2.18 14.15 0.56
N ASN A 297 1.70 14.79 -0.52
CA ASN A 297 0.38 15.39 -0.56
C ASN A 297 -0.71 14.34 -0.85
N ALA A 298 -1.97 14.75 -1.04
CA ALA A 298 -3.05 13.84 -1.36
C ALA A 298 -4.06 14.50 -2.33
N VAL A 299 -3.90 14.27 -3.62
CA VAL A 299 -4.79 14.79 -4.66
C VAL A 299 -5.56 13.69 -5.37
N LEU A 300 -6.77 13.99 -5.82
CA LEU A 300 -7.53 13.04 -6.64
C LEU A 300 -6.71 12.64 -7.88
N ALA A 301 -6.54 11.35 -8.09
CA ALA A 301 -5.92 10.82 -9.29
C ALA A 301 -6.95 10.63 -10.41
N THR A 302 -6.57 10.97 -11.64
CA THR A 302 -7.41 10.82 -12.84
C THR A 302 -7.37 9.40 -13.42
N ALA A 303 -6.59 8.52 -12.81
CA ALA A 303 -6.51 7.11 -13.11
C ALA A 303 -6.14 6.33 -11.84
N ARG A 304 -6.63 5.10 -11.66
CA ARG A 304 -6.29 4.24 -10.52
C ARG A 304 -4.79 3.94 -10.45
N GLU A 305 -4.13 3.90 -11.59
CA GLU A 305 -2.69 3.70 -11.73
C GLU A 305 -1.99 4.96 -12.28
N GLY A 306 -2.53 6.14 -11.92
CA GLY A 306 -2.05 7.45 -12.33
C GLY A 306 -0.86 7.92 -11.51
N TYR A 307 0.34 7.46 -11.82
CA TYR A 307 1.57 7.84 -11.11
C TYR A 307 2.23 9.13 -11.63
N THR A 308 1.64 9.77 -12.62
CA THR A 308 2.06 11.10 -13.10
C THR A 308 0.87 12.04 -13.19
N VAL A 309 1.12 13.35 -13.17
CA VAL A 309 0.07 14.37 -13.31
C VAL A 309 -0.65 14.25 -14.66
N ALA A 310 0.07 13.83 -15.69
CA ALA A 310 -0.45 13.71 -17.05
C ALA A 310 -1.21 12.41 -17.32
N THR A 311 -1.19 11.44 -16.40
CA THR A 311 -1.89 10.16 -16.60
C THR A 311 -3.39 10.37 -16.46
N LEU A 312 -4.14 10.13 -17.54
CA LEU A 312 -5.59 10.22 -17.59
C LEU A 312 -6.19 8.89 -18.05
N ASN A 313 -7.17 8.38 -17.30
CA ASN A 313 -8.03 7.27 -17.72
C ASN A 313 -9.49 7.72 -17.61
N ALA A 314 -10.14 7.90 -18.76
CA ALA A 314 -11.50 8.39 -18.81
C ALA A 314 -12.53 7.45 -18.15
N ALA A 315 -12.29 6.14 -18.17
CA ALA A 315 -13.15 5.17 -17.52
C ALA A 315 -13.04 5.25 -15.98
N ASP A 316 -11.83 5.37 -15.44
CA ASP A 316 -11.62 5.53 -14.00
C ASP A 316 -12.17 6.86 -13.49
N LEU A 317 -11.93 7.94 -14.24
CA LEU A 317 -12.45 9.25 -13.89
C LEU A 317 -13.98 9.27 -13.90
N ARG A 318 -14.62 8.68 -14.92
CA ARG A 318 -16.08 8.57 -14.99
C ARG A 318 -16.64 7.75 -13.83
N ARG A 319 -16.01 6.63 -13.45
CA ARG A 319 -16.42 5.83 -12.29
C ARG A 319 -16.33 6.65 -11.00
N THR A 320 -15.23 7.36 -10.80
CA THR A 320 -15.02 8.20 -9.61
C THR A 320 -16.07 9.33 -9.55
N LEU A 321 -16.26 10.06 -10.64
CA LEU A 321 -17.22 11.17 -10.72
C LEU A 321 -18.70 10.68 -10.71
N GLY A 322 -18.98 9.46 -11.16
CA GLY A 322 -20.30 8.85 -11.08
C GLY A 322 -20.66 8.28 -9.70
N TRP A 323 -19.69 8.20 -8.76
CA TRP A 323 -19.94 7.62 -7.45
C TRP A 323 -20.63 8.60 -6.50
N PRO A 324 -21.82 8.29 -5.97
CA PRO A 324 -22.53 9.20 -5.05
C PRO A 324 -21.73 9.56 -3.81
N GLY A 325 -20.98 8.59 -3.25
CA GLY A 325 -20.13 8.79 -2.10
C GLY A 325 -19.01 9.78 -2.36
N PHE A 326 -18.45 9.81 -3.58
CA PHE A 326 -17.43 10.79 -3.95
C PHE A 326 -17.94 12.23 -3.84
N HIS A 327 -19.15 12.52 -4.32
CA HIS A 327 -19.71 13.87 -4.25
C HIS A 327 -19.94 14.32 -2.81
N LYS A 328 -20.41 13.43 -1.94
CA LYS A 328 -20.62 13.74 -0.52
C LYS A 328 -19.28 13.99 0.19
N MET A 329 -18.30 13.11 -0.01
CA MET A 329 -16.95 13.27 0.50
C MET A 329 -16.30 14.58 0.00
N ALA A 330 -16.39 14.87 -1.31
CA ALA A 330 -15.81 16.08 -1.90
C ALA A 330 -16.44 17.36 -1.32
N ARG A 331 -17.75 17.39 -1.06
CA ARG A 331 -18.42 18.52 -0.41
C ARG A 331 -17.93 18.73 1.02
N THR A 332 -17.69 17.66 1.76
CA THR A 332 -17.19 17.73 3.15
C THR A 332 -15.74 18.22 3.21
N HIS A 333 -14.89 17.77 2.27
CA HIS A 333 -13.43 17.99 2.32
C HIS A 333 -12.88 18.95 1.24
N TRP A 334 -13.73 19.76 0.60
CA TRP A 334 -13.33 20.59 -0.53
C TRP A 334 -12.18 21.58 -0.21
N LYS A 335 -12.19 22.17 1.02
CA LYS A 335 -11.14 23.10 1.47
C LYS A 335 -9.76 22.39 1.55
N THR A 336 -9.76 21.18 2.10
CA THR A 336 -8.57 20.33 2.16
C THR A 336 -8.09 19.99 0.74
N GLY A 337 -9.01 19.59 -0.14
CA GLY A 337 -8.69 19.30 -1.54
C GLY A 337 -8.03 20.48 -2.27
N ALA A 338 -8.54 21.70 -2.06
CA ALA A 338 -7.95 22.90 -2.65
C ALA A 338 -6.52 23.16 -2.16
N LYS A 339 -6.27 22.99 -0.84
CA LYS A 339 -4.92 23.09 -0.25
C LYS A 339 -3.97 22.05 -0.88
N GLU A 340 -4.42 20.81 -1.03
CA GLU A 340 -3.62 19.72 -1.61
C GLU A 340 -3.27 19.97 -3.09
N VAL A 341 -4.21 20.55 -3.87
CA VAL A 341 -3.95 20.98 -5.25
C VAL A 341 -2.86 22.06 -5.27
N LEU A 342 -2.90 23.05 -4.35
CA LEU A 342 -1.86 24.06 -4.23
C LEU A 342 -0.48 23.44 -3.97
N HIS A 343 -0.40 22.43 -3.10
CA HIS A 343 0.85 21.69 -2.85
C HIS A 343 1.34 20.91 -4.08
N THR A 344 0.45 20.50 -4.97
CA THR A 344 0.84 19.82 -6.22
C THR A 344 1.47 20.77 -7.22
N VAL A 345 0.95 22.00 -7.33
CA VAL A 345 1.40 22.98 -8.34
C VAL A 345 2.49 23.92 -7.85
N SER A 346 2.60 24.11 -6.52
CA SER A 346 3.56 25.03 -5.91
C SER A 346 4.58 24.31 -5.04
N LYS A 347 5.77 24.09 -5.58
CA LYS A 347 6.93 23.58 -4.81
C LYS A 347 7.21 24.42 -3.56
N ARG A 348 7.07 25.75 -3.66
CA ARG A 348 7.32 26.68 -2.54
C ARG A 348 6.32 26.45 -1.41
N ALA A 349 5.04 26.32 -1.72
CA ALA A 349 4.00 26.03 -0.72
C ALA A 349 4.22 24.67 -0.05
N PHE A 350 4.58 23.65 -0.83
CA PHE A 350 4.90 22.33 -0.34
C PHE A 350 6.09 22.32 0.64
N VAL A 351 7.19 22.97 0.24
CA VAL A 351 8.39 23.06 1.09
C VAL A 351 8.12 23.92 2.34
N ALA A 352 7.31 24.99 2.23
CA ALA A 352 6.94 25.81 3.37
C ALA A 352 6.22 25.01 4.47
N GLU A 353 5.36 24.04 4.09
CA GLU A 353 4.70 23.14 5.07
C GLU A 353 5.74 22.21 5.75
N ALA A 354 6.67 21.63 4.99
CA ALA A 354 7.74 20.79 5.53
C ALA A 354 8.69 21.55 6.48
N ARG A 355 8.93 22.86 6.22
CA ARG A 355 9.75 23.73 7.05
C ARG A 355 9.18 23.96 8.46
N ARG A 356 7.93 23.67 8.70
CA ARG A 356 7.37 23.69 10.06
C ARG A 356 8.12 22.70 10.98
N TYR A 357 8.60 21.60 10.39
CA TYR A 357 9.30 20.51 11.10
C TYR A 357 10.82 20.58 10.95
N VAL A 358 11.30 21.00 9.77
CA VAL A 358 12.74 21.14 9.45
C VAL A 358 12.96 22.52 8.85
N PRO A 359 13.19 23.57 9.66
CA PRO A 359 13.31 24.97 9.21
C PRO A 359 14.44 25.22 8.20
N ASP A 360 15.52 24.45 8.29
CA ASP A 360 16.70 24.55 7.43
C ASP A 360 16.47 24.06 5.98
N LEU A 361 15.30 23.42 5.71
CA LEU A 361 14.93 22.95 4.39
C LEU A 361 14.66 24.12 3.45
N ARG A 362 15.27 24.10 2.25
CA ARG A 362 15.11 25.09 1.20
C ARG A 362 14.45 24.47 -0.04
N SER A 363 13.81 25.30 -0.86
CA SER A 363 13.20 24.83 -2.10
C SER A 363 14.23 24.22 -3.08
N ASP A 364 15.48 24.65 -3.03
CA ASP A 364 16.55 24.12 -3.89
C ASP A 364 17.12 22.79 -3.38
N ASP A 365 16.84 22.43 -2.12
CA ASP A 365 17.29 21.18 -1.53
C ASP A 365 16.49 19.96 -2.03
N VAL A 366 15.34 20.18 -2.69
CA VAL A 366 14.46 19.10 -3.15
C VAL A 366 14.32 19.05 -4.66
N VAL A 367 14.24 17.84 -5.20
CA VAL A 367 13.92 17.52 -6.59
C VAL A 367 12.64 16.69 -6.64
N ARG A 368 11.98 16.64 -7.81
CA ARG A 368 10.75 15.85 -7.96
C ARG A 368 11.05 14.37 -7.71
N GLY A 369 10.28 13.78 -6.82
CA GLY A 369 10.37 12.37 -6.43
C GLY A 369 9.32 11.48 -7.10
N PRO A 370 9.20 10.23 -6.67
CA PRO A 370 8.17 9.31 -7.13
C PRO A 370 6.78 9.74 -6.66
N ALA A 371 5.76 9.08 -7.19
CA ALA A 371 4.39 9.19 -6.71
C ALA A 371 3.83 7.81 -6.37
N GLY A 372 2.94 7.75 -5.37
CA GLY A 372 2.12 6.59 -5.05
C GLY A 372 0.64 6.91 -5.24
N VAL A 373 -0.19 5.88 -5.42
CA VAL A 373 -1.65 6.03 -5.43
C VAL A 373 -2.23 5.23 -4.27
N ARG A 374 -3.01 5.91 -3.43
CA ARG A 374 -3.77 5.27 -2.34
C ARG A 374 -5.11 4.79 -2.88
N ALA A 375 -5.46 3.56 -2.58
CA ALA A 375 -6.78 3.00 -2.79
C ALA A 375 -7.67 3.42 -1.61
N GLN A 376 -8.32 4.57 -1.71
CA GLN A 376 -9.23 5.01 -0.67
C GLN A 376 -10.63 4.45 -0.92
N ALA A 377 -11.05 3.54 -0.07
CA ALA A 377 -12.41 3.03 -0.11
C ALA A 377 -13.40 4.08 0.42
N VAL A 378 -14.42 4.37 -0.37
CA VAL A 378 -15.45 5.38 -0.08
C VAL A 378 -16.81 4.72 -0.17
N ALA A 379 -17.58 4.75 0.93
CA ALA A 379 -18.93 4.21 0.99
C ALA A 379 -19.94 5.12 0.26
N ARG A 380 -21.15 4.63 -0.01
CA ARG A 380 -22.19 5.38 -0.72
C ARG A 380 -22.64 6.66 0.00
N ASP A 381 -22.51 6.70 1.33
CA ASP A 381 -22.82 7.87 2.17
C ASP A 381 -21.71 8.92 2.19
N GLY A 382 -20.54 8.62 1.59
CA GLY A 382 -19.37 9.50 1.53
C GLY A 382 -18.39 9.29 2.67
N SER A 383 -18.65 8.36 3.58
CA SER A 383 -17.69 7.99 4.63
C SER A 383 -16.46 7.31 4.04
N LEU A 384 -15.29 7.64 4.61
CA LEU A 384 -14.03 6.98 4.30
C LEU A 384 -13.95 5.68 5.10
N VAL A 385 -13.80 4.56 4.39
CA VAL A 385 -13.67 3.26 5.05
C VAL A 385 -12.23 3.08 5.50
N ASP A 386 -12.02 3.16 6.80
CA ASP A 386 -10.68 3.14 7.42
C ASP A 386 -10.37 1.81 8.13
N ASP A 387 -11.03 0.71 7.79
CA ASP A 387 -10.74 -0.61 8.34
C ASP A 387 -10.69 -1.67 7.23
N PHE A 388 -10.23 -2.86 7.59
CA PHE A 388 -10.22 -4.01 6.69
C PHE A 388 -11.65 -4.45 6.35
N VAL A 389 -11.91 -4.62 5.06
CA VAL A 389 -13.21 -5.10 4.56
C VAL A 389 -12.99 -6.36 3.75
N LEU A 390 -13.59 -7.44 4.22
CA LEU A 390 -13.64 -8.72 3.54
C LEU A 390 -15.09 -9.00 3.15
N ALA A 391 -15.33 -9.46 1.92
CA ALA A 391 -16.58 -10.05 1.48
C ALA A 391 -16.29 -11.49 1.02
N HIS A 392 -17.23 -12.40 1.20
CA HIS A 392 -17.02 -13.80 0.83
C HIS A 392 -18.33 -14.45 0.42
N THR A 393 -18.21 -15.33 -0.57
CA THR A 393 -19.15 -16.40 -0.89
C THR A 393 -18.60 -17.74 -0.35
N ASP A 394 -19.21 -18.86 -0.71
CA ASP A 394 -18.69 -20.17 -0.31
C ASP A 394 -17.29 -20.46 -0.88
N ARG A 395 -16.95 -19.91 -2.04
CA ARG A 395 -15.71 -20.21 -2.77
C ARG A 395 -14.87 -19.00 -3.13
N VAL A 396 -15.36 -17.79 -2.87
CA VAL A 396 -14.63 -16.57 -3.22
C VAL A 396 -14.50 -15.65 -2.01
N VAL A 397 -13.28 -15.18 -1.75
CA VAL A 397 -12.99 -14.18 -0.72
C VAL A 397 -12.42 -12.94 -1.37
N HIS A 398 -13.07 -11.81 -1.18
CA HIS A 398 -12.63 -10.51 -1.66
C HIS A 398 -12.01 -9.69 -0.53
N VAL A 399 -10.74 -9.28 -0.70
CA VAL A 399 -10.17 -8.21 0.10
C VAL A 399 -10.58 -6.88 -0.52
N ARG A 400 -11.71 -6.32 -0.03
CA ARG A 400 -12.33 -5.10 -0.55
C ARG A 400 -11.56 -3.83 -0.14
N ASN A 401 -11.01 -3.84 1.05
CA ASN A 401 -10.19 -2.75 1.58
C ASN A 401 -9.11 -3.28 2.53
N ALA A 402 -7.87 -2.85 2.29
CA ALA A 402 -6.74 -3.10 3.18
C ALA A 402 -5.93 -1.81 3.32
N PRO A 403 -6.42 -0.85 4.16
CA PRO A 403 -5.78 0.45 4.31
C PRO A 403 -4.44 0.34 5.03
N SER A 404 -3.67 1.45 5.10
CA SER A 404 -2.48 1.51 5.95
C SER A 404 -2.84 1.12 7.40
N PRO A 405 -2.11 0.19 8.00
CA PRO A 405 -0.76 -0.29 7.68
C PRO A 405 -0.70 -1.60 6.88
N GLY A 406 -1.49 -1.75 5.83
CA GLY A 406 -1.66 -3.00 5.09
C GLY A 406 -0.36 -3.70 4.66
N ALA A 407 0.68 -2.96 4.24
CA ALA A 407 1.97 -3.56 3.88
C ALA A 407 2.72 -4.09 5.12
N THR A 408 2.80 -3.32 6.20
CA THR A 408 3.39 -3.75 7.48
C THR A 408 2.69 -4.98 8.05
N ALA A 409 1.37 -4.99 7.98
CA ALA A 409 0.53 -6.03 8.54
C ALA A 409 0.27 -7.21 7.58
N SER A 410 0.85 -7.20 6.37
CA SER A 410 0.47 -8.12 5.28
C SER A 410 0.54 -9.60 5.66
N LEU A 411 1.56 -10.02 6.40
CA LEU A 411 1.70 -11.40 6.87
C LEU A 411 0.63 -11.75 7.91
N ALA A 412 0.35 -10.86 8.86
CA ALA A 412 -0.70 -11.05 9.86
C ALA A 412 -2.11 -10.98 9.24
N ILE A 413 -2.32 -10.12 8.24
CA ILE A 413 -3.57 -10.09 7.47
C ILE A 413 -3.78 -11.42 6.73
N ALA A 414 -2.70 -11.98 6.16
CA ALA A 414 -2.75 -13.28 5.50
C ALA A 414 -3.13 -14.40 6.48
N GLU A 415 -2.54 -14.42 7.69
CA GLU A 415 -2.96 -15.35 8.77
C GLU A 415 -4.46 -15.20 9.06
N HIS A 416 -4.93 -13.95 9.22
CA HIS A 416 -6.34 -13.66 9.53
C HIS A 416 -7.32 -14.08 8.40
N ILE A 417 -6.95 -13.86 7.13
CA ILE A 417 -7.77 -14.26 6.00
C ILE A 417 -7.83 -15.78 5.89
N VAL A 418 -6.66 -16.44 5.96
CA VAL A 418 -6.57 -17.89 5.78
C VAL A 418 -7.29 -18.64 6.90
N ALA A 419 -7.22 -18.17 8.15
CA ALA A 419 -7.98 -18.74 9.26
C ALA A 419 -9.51 -18.69 9.07
N LYS A 420 -10.03 -17.77 8.23
CA LYS A 420 -11.46 -17.70 7.91
C LYS A 420 -11.90 -18.63 6.79
N VAL A 421 -10.98 -19.02 5.90
CA VAL A 421 -11.30 -19.82 4.70
C VAL A 421 -10.82 -21.26 4.80
N VAL A 422 -10.01 -21.56 5.81
CA VAL A 422 -9.52 -22.90 6.17
C VAL A 422 -9.75 -23.10 7.69
N PRO A 423 -10.98 -23.39 8.13
CA PRO A 423 -11.37 -23.36 9.56
C PRO A 423 -10.62 -24.36 10.44
N ASP A 424 -10.20 -25.51 9.92
CA ASP A 424 -9.58 -26.60 10.69
C ASP A 424 -8.15 -26.31 11.19
N HIS A 425 -7.60 -25.15 10.91
CA HIS A 425 -6.25 -24.73 11.30
C HIS A 425 -6.24 -23.43 12.14
N ALA A 426 -7.35 -23.09 12.78
CA ALA A 426 -7.44 -21.99 13.74
C ALA A 426 -6.99 -22.46 15.13
N SER A 427 -5.68 -22.63 15.33
CA SER A 427 -5.08 -22.89 16.65
C SER A 427 -3.84 -22.02 16.86
#